data_1cc131ebd7c3dd3e954ec58f447cc05d
#
_entry.id   1cc131ebd7c3dd3e954ec58f447cc05d
#
_cell.length_a   1.000
_cell.length_b   1.000
_cell.length_c   1.000
_cell.angle_alpha   90.00
_cell.angle_beta   90.00
_cell.angle_gamma   90.00
#
_symmetry.space_group_name_H-M   'P 1'
#
loop_
_entity.id
_entity.type
_entity.pdbx_description
1 polymer ?
#
loop_
_entity_poly.entity_id
_entity_poly.type
_entity_poly.pdbx_seq_one_letter_code
_entity_poly.pdbx_strand_id
1 'polypeptide(L)'
;MKIAREARESASREVLIAGSIGPLGLGVQSRHPAPEEIQDIFNEQALALEERGVDFYILETFSYIEELLIAIEAIRSFSGLPIVAQLTYSEEGTTYGDVRPTNAAMQLKNKNVQVIGANCTLGPQALLPILQELAAVDGVRVSAMPNAGFPKREGDRIVYPKSSPEYFALFAREAAAHGVRILGGCCGTTPEHIRAMAEAVKLLRPAKTHPAGPAVQAVAKPVPVAERDPESKFWKNLQAKKFTVCVEIDPPKGLSLERIYEQVDRVMASKKVDAIDINSGAMARVGMDALIVAGALEARGVETVPHLTTRDQNIIGLQAALLGAWTVGGVRNVLAITGDPPSVGDYPETSGVYEVDSVGLVKVLHRLNQGTDWAGKTLGGATNFTIGVAVNPVADDLENEIERFQAKVEAGAHFAMTQPLFDPQHWHDFLKELGGKPPIPILIGIWPLNSYKQALRLNNEVPGIVIPEPLLKSMEAAGAAARERGFEVARNMLA
;
A
#
# COMPACT_ATOMS: atom_id res chain seq x y z
N MET A 1 -16.25 -35.75 -5.94
CA MET A 1 -15.81 -37.11 -6.30
C MET A 1 -16.84 -37.90 -7.11
N LYS A 2 -18.14 -38.03 -6.73
CA LYS A 2 -19.14 -38.83 -7.49
C LYS A 2 -19.24 -38.35 -8.95
N ILE A 3 -19.45 -37.05 -9.20
CA ILE A 3 -19.55 -36.47 -10.54
C ILE A 3 -18.28 -36.73 -11.38
N ALA A 4 -17.09 -36.59 -10.77
CA ALA A 4 -15.83 -36.80 -11.47
C ALA A 4 -15.68 -38.27 -11.92
N ARG A 5 -16.13 -39.23 -11.11
CA ARG A 5 -16.15 -40.67 -11.49
C ARG A 5 -17.13 -40.96 -12.62
N GLU A 6 -18.35 -40.45 -12.53
CA GLU A 6 -19.36 -40.57 -13.58
C GLU A 6 -18.85 -40.00 -14.91
N ALA A 7 -18.18 -38.83 -14.86
CA ALA A 7 -17.54 -38.24 -16.01
C ALA A 7 -16.39 -39.11 -16.57
N ARG A 8 -15.55 -39.69 -15.71
CA ARG A 8 -14.48 -40.61 -16.11
C ARG A 8 -15.03 -41.86 -16.77
N GLU A 9 -16.08 -42.46 -16.17
CA GLU A 9 -16.71 -43.69 -16.70
C GLU A 9 -17.37 -43.44 -18.05
N SER A 10 -17.87 -42.23 -18.30
CA SER A 10 -18.44 -41.84 -19.61
C SER A 10 -17.38 -41.44 -20.63
N ALA A 11 -16.14 -41.28 -20.24
CA ALA A 11 -15.07 -40.89 -21.16
C ALA A 11 -14.63 -42.07 -22.02
N SER A 12 -14.43 -41.84 -23.32
CA SER A 12 -13.91 -42.84 -24.27
C SER A 12 -12.40 -43.08 -24.19
N ARG A 13 -11.76 -42.51 -23.17
CA ARG A 13 -10.30 -42.54 -22.95
C ARG A 13 -9.98 -42.63 -21.48
N GLU A 14 -8.75 -43.02 -21.14
CA GLU A 14 -8.27 -42.99 -19.77
C GLU A 14 -8.22 -41.52 -19.27
N VAL A 15 -8.83 -41.27 -18.10
CA VAL A 15 -8.90 -40.00 -17.43
C VAL A 15 -8.54 -40.19 -15.97
N LEU A 16 -7.55 -39.44 -15.48
CA LEU A 16 -7.17 -39.43 -14.07
C LEU A 16 -7.98 -38.36 -13.31
N ILE A 17 -8.30 -38.65 -12.06
CA ILE A 17 -9.03 -37.75 -11.17
C ILE A 17 -8.05 -37.14 -10.16
N ALA A 18 -7.90 -35.85 -10.19
CA ALA A 18 -7.12 -35.09 -9.22
C ALA A 18 -7.92 -34.75 -7.96
N GLY A 19 -7.32 -34.94 -6.80
CA GLY A 19 -7.78 -34.38 -5.54
C GLY A 19 -7.25 -32.94 -5.42
N SER A 20 -8.12 -31.95 -5.58
CA SER A 20 -7.74 -30.53 -5.49
C SER A 20 -7.75 -30.07 -4.04
N ILE A 21 -6.66 -29.44 -3.60
CA ILE A 21 -6.48 -28.82 -2.29
C ILE A 21 -5.92 -27.42 -2.51
N GLY A 22 -6.59 -26.41 -1.95
CA GLY A 22 -6.16 -25.00 -1.98
C GLY A 22 -5.64 -24.53 -0.63
N PRO A 23 -5.14 -23.26 -0.56
CA PRO A 23 -4.64 -22.67 0.66
C PRO A 23 -5.76 -22.41 1.68
N LEU A 24 -5.40 -22.33 2.95
CA LEU A 24 -6.33 -22.03 4.04
C LEU A 24 -6.65 -20.53 4.17
N GLY A 25 -6.03 -19.67 3.36
CA GLY A 25 -6.23 -18.23 3.40
C GLY A 25 -5.62 -17.54 4.62
N LEU A 26 -4.52 -18.07 5.14
CA LEU A 26 -3.88 -17.62 6.38
C LEU A 26 -3.41 -16.16 6.32
N GLY A 27 -3.09 -15.64 5.13
CA GLY A 27 -2.70 -14.24 4.93
C GLY A 27 -3.80 -13.20 5.22
N VAL A 28 -5.06 -13.64 5.32
CA VAL A 28 -6.24 -12.78 5.53
C VAL A 28 -6.82 -12.94 6.94
N GLN A 29 -6.40 -13.95 7.69
CA GLN A 29 -6.94 -14.24 9.01
C GLN A 29 -6.23 -13.46 10.10
N SER A 30 -7.00 -12.99 11.08
CA SER A 30 -6.49 -12.31 12.28
C SER A 30 -5.75 -13.23 13.27
N ARG A 31 -5.87 -14.55 13.09
CA ARG A 31 -5.19 -15.59 13.86
C ARG A 31 -4.39 -16.48 12.92
N HIS A 32 -3.11 -16.63 13.17
CA HIS A 32 -2.26 -17.60 12.49
C HIS A 32 -2.28 -18.90 13.31
N PRO A 33 -2.86 -20.00 12.79
CA PRO A 33 -2.82 -21.32 13.43
C PRO A 33 -1.36 -21.80 13.60
N ALA A 34 -1.12 -22.67 14.56
CA ALA A 34 0.17 -23.33 14.69
C ALA A 34 0.46 -24.23 13.47
N PRO A 35 1.72 -24.46 13.08
CA PRO A 35 2.04 -25.33 11.95
C PRO A 35 1.43 -26.72 12.04
N GLU A 36 1.32 -27.28 13.25
CA GLU A 36 0.70 -28.57 13.53
C GLU A 36 -0.81 -28.55 13.23
N GLU A 37 -1.51 -27.47 13.60
CA GLU A 37 -2.92 -27.28 13.32
C GLU A 37 -3.18 -27.18 11.80
N ILE A 38 -2.31 -26.47 11.08
CA ILE A 38 -2.33 -26.37 9.61
C ILE A 38 -2.14 -27.75 8.98
N GLN A 39 -1.17 -28.52 9.48
CA GLN A 39 -0.87 -29.86 9.02
C GLN A 39 -2.06 -30.81 9.21
N ASP A 40 -2.72 -30.74 10.37
CA ASP A 40 -3.89 -31.57 10.66
C ASP A 40 -5.06 -31.28 9.71
N ILE A 41 -5.30 -30.01 9.37
CA ILE A 41 -6.35 -29.62 8.40
C ILE A 41 -6.05 -30.20 7.02
N PHE A 42 -4.79 -30.10 6.55
CA PHE A 42 -4.41 -30.68 5.27
C PHE A 42 -4.45 -32.21 5.27
N ASN A 43 -4.09 -32.86 6.38
CA ASN A 43 -4.23 -34.31 6.56
C ASN A 43 -5.69 -34.74 6.40
N GLU A 44 -6.63 -34.09 7.09
CA GLU A 44 -8.05 -34.40 7.03
C GLU A 44 -8.59 -34.31 5.59
N GLN A 45 -8.30 -33.19 4.91
CA GLN A 45 -8.74 -33.00 3.52
C GLN A 45 -8.17 -34.05 2.58
N ALA A 46 -6.86 -34.29 2.67
CA ALA A 46 -6.18 -35.21 1.79
C ALA A 46 -6.66 -36.68 2.01
N LEU A 47 -6.79 -37.12 3.26
CA LEU A 47 -7.35 -38.43 3.60
C LEU A 47 -8.76 -38.63 3.02
N ALA A 48 -9.64 -37.64 3.19
CA ALA A 48 -11.00 -37.69 2.66
C ALA A 48 -11.03 -37.82 1.12
N LEU A 49 -10.07 -37.20 0.42
CA LEU A 49 -9.93 -37.31 -1.04
C LEU A 49 -9.39 -38.68 -1.44
N GLU A 50 -8.37 -39.19 -0.76
CA GLU A 50 -7.76 -40.50 -1.05
C GLU A 50 -8.73 -41.65 -0.82
N GLU A 51 -9.50 -41.65 0.28
CA GLU A 51 -10.57 -42.62 0.55
C GLU A 51 -11.64 -42.61 -0.56
N ARG A 52 -11.81 -41.51 -1.25
CA ARG A 52 -12.73 -41.42 -2.39
C ARG A 52 -12.07 -41.78 -3.73
N GLY A 53 -10.80 -42.24 -3.73
CA GLY A 53 -10.10 -42.77 -4.87
C GLY A 53 -9.70 -41.76 -5.91
N VAL A 54 -8.98 -40.71 -5.49
CA VAL A 54 -8.24 -39.83 -6.40
C VAL A 54 -7.00 -40.57 -6.92
N ASP A 55 -6.56 -40.21 -8.12
CA ASP A 55 -5.39 -40.82 -8.74
C ASP A 55 -4.11 -40.05 -8.39
N PHE A 56 -4.23 -38.77 -8.07
CA PHE A 56 -3.14 -37.88 -7.65
C PHE A 56 -3.70 -36.63 -6.93
N TYR A 57 -2.82 -35.86 -6.28
CA TYR A 57 -3.19 -34.59 -5.69
C TYR A 57 -2.74 -33.43 -6.55
N ILE A 58 -3.55 -32.35 -6.61
CA ILE A 58 -3.17 -31.07 -7.13
C ILE A 58 -3.31 -30.03 -6.01
N LEU A 59 -2.17 -29.52 -5.54
CA LEU A 59 -2.10 -28.44 -4.58
C LEU A 59 -2.03 -27.14 -5.40
N GLU A 60 -3.10 -26.36 -5.40
CA GLU A 60 -3.26 -25.25 -6.34
C GLU A 60 -3.63 -23.94 -5.65
N THR A 61 -3.24 -22.82 -6.27
CA THR A 61 -3.59 -21.47 -5.83
C THR A 61 -2.92 -21.05 -4.52
N PHE A 62 -1.81 -21.69 -4.15
CA PHE A 62 -1.04 -21.30 -2.98
C PHE A 62 -0.27 -20.00 -3.24
N SER A 63 -0.44 -19.03 -2.35
CA SER A 63 0.22 -17.72 -2.42
C SER A 63 1.53 -17.66 -1.63
N TYR A 64 1.70 -18.57 -0.66
CA TYR A 64 2.88 -18.67 0.20
C TYR A 64 3.48 -20.08 0.08
N ILE A 65 4.77 -20.15 -0.18
CA ILE A 65 5.47 -21.42 -0.36
C ILE A 65 5.54 -22.22 0.95
N GLU A 66 5.60 -21.54 2.08
CA GLU A 66 5.64 -22.13 3.42
C GLU A 66 4.38 -22.96 3.68
N GLU A 67 3.20 -22.43 3.36
CA GLU A 67 1.93 -23.14 3.48
C GLU A 67 1.86 -24.34 2.54
N LEU A 68 2.32 -24.19 1.30
CA LEU A 68 2.41 -25.28 0.33
C LEU A 68 3.33 -26.41 0.82
N LEU A 69 4.46 -26.06 1.44
CA LEU A 69 5.39 -27.06 2.00
C LEU A 69 4.74 -27.85 3.13
N ILE A 70 3.99 -27.21 4.04
CA ILE A 70 3.23 -27.88 5.10
C ILE A 70 2.19 -28.84 4.49
N ALA A 71 1.45 -28.41 3.48
CA ALA A 71 0.47 -29.26 2.78
C ALA A 71 1.14 -30.49 2.13
N ILE A 72 2.31 -30.33 1.51
CA ILE A 72 3.07 -31.45 0.94
C ILE A 72 3.52 -32.41 2.04
N GLU A 73 4.06 -31.92 3.14
CA GLU A 73 4.53 -32.72 4.27
C GLU A 73 3.36 -33.50 4.92
N ALA A 74 2.21 -32.86 5.08
CA ALA A 74 0.98 -33.47 5.54
C ALA A 74 0.63 -34.73 4.68
N ILE A 75 0.50 -34.53 3.37
CA ILE A 75 0.15 -35.62 2.43
C ILE A 75 1.23 -36.71 2.44
N ARG A 76 2.50 -36.35 2.43
CA ARG A 76 3.61 -37.32 2.41
C ARG A 76 3.74 -38.13 3.68
N SER A 77 3.11 -37.71 4.79
CA SER A 77 3.09 -38.48 6.03
C SER A 77 2.32 -39.81 5.91
N PHE A 78 1.39 -39.92 4.97
CA PHE A 78 0.54 -41.10 4.80
C PHE A 78 0.34 -41.57 3.36
N SER A 79 0.56 -40.74 2.35
CA SER A 79 0.27 -41.02 0.95
C SER A 79 1.49 -41.01 0.03
N GLY A 80 1.56 -42.00 -0.85
CA GLY A 80 2.54 -42.09 -1.94
C GLY A 80 2.02 -41.59 -3.30
N LEU A 81 0.77 -41.11 -3.39
CA LEU A 81 0.18 -40.65 -4.64
C LEU A 81 0.97 -39.46 -5.23
N PRO A 82 1.00 -39.32 -6.58
CA PRO A 82 1.67 -38.19 -7.21
C PRO A 82 1.11 -36.84 -6.73
N ILE A 83 1.97 -35.82 -6.63
CA ILE A 83 1.59 -34.45 -6.31
C ILE A 83 1.98 -33.53 -7.45
N VAL A 84 1.05 -32.70 -7.88
CA VAL A 84 1.25 -31.48 -8.67
C VAL A 84 1.18 -30.30 -7.72
N ALA A 85 2.26 -29.55 -7.55
CA ALA A 85 2.34 -28.41 -6.64
C ALA A 85 2.37 -27.09 -7.43
N GLN A 86 1.38 -26.24 -7.24
CA GLN A 86 1.21 -24.99 -7.98
C GLN A 86 1.13 -23.80 -7.06
N LEU A 87 1.88 -22.77 -7.42
CA LEU A 87 1.86 -21.47 -6.76
C LEU A 87 1.16 -20.42 -7.64
N THR A 88 0.65 -19.38 -7.01
CA THR A 88 0.21 -18.17 -7.70
C THR A 88 1.33 -17.13 -7.68
N TYR A 89 1.42 -16.36 -8.77
CA TYR A 89 2.43 -15.32 -8.95
C TYR A 89 1.75 -14.00 -9.30
N SER A 90 2.38 -12.89 -8.92
CA SER A 90 2.00 -11.55 -9.32
C SER A 90 2.51 -11.21 -10.73
N GLU A 91 2.14 -10.05 -11.27
CA GLU A 91 2.67 -9.55 -12.55
C GLU A 91 4.17 -9.24 -12.47
N GLU A 92 4.69 -8.97 -11.27
CA GLU A 92 6.12 -8.77 -11.01
C GLU A 92 6.93 -10.07 -11.04
N GLY A 93 6.25 -11.22 -11.17
CA GLY A 93 6.86 -12.54 -11.29
C GLY A 93 7.32 -13.15 -9.98
N THR A 94 6.73 -12.76 -8.84
CA THR A 94 6.97 -13.36 -7.52
C THR A 94 5.67 -13.86 -6.88
N THR A 95 5.77 -14.77 -5.91
CA THR A 95 4.67 -15.12 -5.03
C THR A 95 4.37 -13.98 -4.05
N TYR A 96 3.29 -14.07 -3.27
CA TYR A 96 3.01 -13.09 -2.20
C TYR A 96 4.08 -13.05 -1.10
N GLY A 97 4.85 -14.14 -0.92
CA GLY A 97 6.02 -14.19 -0.04
C GLY A 97 7.32 -13.75 -0.72
N ASP A 98 7.25 -13.03 -1.84
CA ASP A 98 8.39 -12.52 -2.63
C ASP A 98 9.36 -13.60 -3.14
N VAL A 99 8.84 -14.82 -3.39
CA VAL A 99 9.65 -15.94 -3.88
C VAL A 99 9.60 -15.99 -5.40
N ARG A 100 10.79 -15.91 -6.05
CA ARG A 100 10.95 -16.08 -7.49
C ARG A 100 10.66 -17.52 -7.93
N PRO A 101 10.15 -17.75 -9.16
CA PRO A 101 9.83 -19.09 -9.67
C PRO A 101 11.00 -20.07 -9.60
N THR A 102 12.20 -19.65 -9.92
CA THR A 102 13.42 -20.47 -9.84
C THR A 102 13.66 -20.94 -8.38
N ASN A 103 13.52 -20.05 -7.40
CA ASN A 103 13.72 -20.37 -6.00
C ASN A 103 12.61 -21.30 -5.47
N ALA A 104 11.36 -21.08 -5.88
CA ALA A 104 10.25 -21.97 -5.56
C ALA A 104 10.49 -23.38 -6.13
N ALA A 105 10.89 -23.49 -7.40
CA ALA A 105 11.19 -24.76 -8.02
C ALA A 105 12.33 -25.50 -7.31
N MET A 106 13.39 -24.81 -6.90
CA MET A 106 14.49 -25.44 -6.14
C MET A 106 14.05 -25.95 -4.77
N GLN A 107 13.19 -25.23 -4.05
CA GLN A 107 12.66 -25.68 -2.77
C GLN A 107 11.72 -26.89 -2.92
N LEU A 108 10.84 -26.87 -3.91
CA LEU A 108 9.85 -27.92 -4.14
C LEU A 108 10.45 -29.20 -4.77
N LYS A 109 11.49 -29.08 -5.59
CA LYS A 109 12.17 -30.19 -6.27
C LYS A 109 12.56 -31.33 -5.31
N ASN A 110 12.97 -31.00 -4.10
CA ASN A 110 13.45 -31.96 -3.11
C ASN A 110 12.34 -32.51 -2.18
N LYS A 111 11.08 -32.12 -2.39
CA LYS A 111 9.93 -32.48 -1.55
C LYS A 111 9.09 -33.64 -2.10
N ASN A 112 9.67 -34.44 -2.99
CA ASN A 112 8.99 -35.58 -3.61
C ASN A 112 7.67 -35.19 -4.32
N VAL A 113 7.68 -34.07 -5.05
CA VAL A 113 6.60 -33.66 -5.94
C VAL A 113 6.92 -34.03 -7.38
N GLN A 114 5.96 -34.46 -8.15
CA GLN A 114 6.17 -34.95 -9.52
C GLN A 114 6.14 -33.83 -10.54
N VAL A 115 5.36 -32.78 -10.26
CA VAL A 115 5.22 -31.62 -11.14
C VAL A 115 5.13 -30.36 -10.30
N ILE A 116 5.80 -29.31 -10.71
CA ILE A 116 5.73 -27.97 -10.11
C ILE A 116 5.09 -27.05 -11.13
N GLY A 117 4.31 -26.07 -10.71
CA GLY A 117 3.67 -25.20 -11.68
C GLY A 117 3.14 -23.89 -11.15
N ALA A 118 2.39 -23.25 -12.02
CA ALA A 118 1.72 -21.99 -11.73
C ALA A 118 0.27 -22.03 -12.23
N ASN A 119 -0.65 -21.50 -11.41
CA ASN A 119 -2.06 -21.41 -11.76
C ASN A 119 -2.69 -20.14 -11.20
N CYS A 120 -3.85 -19.79 -11.76
CA CYS A 120 -4.68 -18.66 -11.34
C CYS A 120 -3.94 -17.31 -11.44
N THR A 121 -4.52 -16.26 -10.91
CA THR A 121 -4.04 -14.87 -10.82
C THR A 121 -3.75 -14.25 -12.20
N LEU A 122 -2.94 -14.88 -13.02
CA LEU A 122 -2.45 -14.37 -14.30
C LEU A 122 -3.15 -15.03 -15.51
N GLY A 123 -3.27 -14.24 -16.58
CA GLY A 123 -3.67 -14.72 -17.89
C GLY A 123 -2.52 -15.41 -18.67
N PRO A 124 -2.81 -15.97 -19.85
CA PRO A 124 -1.85 -16.74 -20.63
C PRO A 124 -0.50 -16.03 -20.87
N GLN A 125 -0.52 -14.81 -21.34
CA GLN A 125 0.71 -14.09 -21.72
C GLN A 125 1.58 -13.76 -20.51
N ALA A 126 0.98 -13.31 -19.41
CA ALA A 126 1.70 -12.95 -18.19
C ALA A 126 2.30 -14.16 -17.46
N LEU A 127 1.73 -15.36 -17.68
CA LEU A 127 2.22 -16.59 -17.07
C LEU A 127 3.48 -17.15 -17.77
N LEU A 128 3.68 -16.88 -19.06
CA LEU A 128 4.78 -17.45 -19.84
C LEU A 128 6.19 -17.20 -19.25
N PRO A 129 6.58 -16.00 -18.84
CA PRO A 129 7.89 -15.76 -18.21
C PRO A 129 8.13 -16.60 -16.96
N ILE A 130 7.09 -16.78 -16.14
CA ILE A 130 7.11 -17.58 -14.91
C ILE A 130 7.36 -19.05 -15.25
N LEU A 131 6.67 -19.57 -16.26
CA LEU A 131 6.85 -20.95 -16.75
C LEU A 131 8.24 -21.19 -17.30
N GLN A 132 8.84 -20.21 -17.97
CA GLN A 132 10.21 -20.27 -18.47
C GLN A 132 11.21 -20.37 -17.32
N GLU A 133 11.06 -19.57 -16.26
CA GLU A 133 11.90 -19.63 -15.05
C GLU A 133 11.75 -20.99 -14.32
N LEU A 134 10.52 -21.50 -14.19
CA LEU A 134 10.29 -22.82 -13.60
C LEU A 134 10.94 -23.94 -14.42
N ALA A 135 10.78 -23.90 -15.76
CA ALA A 135 11.32 -24.90 -16.68
C ALA A 135 12.85 -24.84 -16.82
N ALA A 136 13.48 -23.71 -16.47
CA ALA A 136 14.93 -23.57 -16.46
C ALA A 136 15.61 -24.39 -15.34
N VAL A 137 14.87 -24.81 -14.33
CA VAL A 137 15.42 -25.63 -13.23
C VAL A 137 15.48 -27.10 -13.69
N ASP A 138 16.70 -27.63 -13.78
CA ASP A 138 16.93 -29.01 -14.25
C ASP A 138 16.16 -30.04 -13.41
N GLY A 139 15.57 -31.03 -14.08
CA GLY A 139 14.80 -32.12 -13.48
C GLY A 139 13.38 -31.74 -13.02
N VAL A 140 12.92 -30.51 -13.26
CA VAL A 140 11.54 -30.09 -12.95
C VAL A 140 10.62 -30.34 -14.15
N ARG A 141 9.44 -30.92 -13.89
CA ARG A 141 8.33 -30.97 -14.86
C ARG A 141 7.35 -29.85 -14.51
N VAL A 142 6.93 -29.07 -15.51
CA VAL A 142 6.14 -27.86 -15.29
C VAL A 142 4.69 -28.05 -15.70
N SER A 143 3.77 -27.54 -14.89
CA SER A 143 2.34 -27.38 -15.19
C SER A 143 1.95 -25.90 -15.28
N ALA A 144 0.94 -25.61 -16.11
CA ALA A 144 0.43 -24.27 -16.34
C ALA A 144 -1.10 -24.26 -16.45
N MET A 145 -1.76 -23.45 -15.61
CA MET A 145 -3.22 -23.30 -15.62
C MET A 145 -3.59 -21.81 -15.47
N PRO A 146 -3.50 -21.00 -16.55
CA PRO A 146 -3.84 -19.57 -16.53
C PRO A 146 -5.35 -19.32 -16.41
N ASN A 147 -5.69 -18.11 -16.01
CA ASN A 147 -7.05 -17.58 -16.06
C ASN A 147 -7.44 -17.15 -17.48
N ALA A 148 -8.73 -17.15 -17.78
CA ALA A 148 -9.25 -16.57 -19.03
C ALA A 148 -9.38 -15.03 -18.96
N GLY A 149 -8.30 -14.36 -18.54
CA GLY A 149 -8.20 -12.93 -18.34
C GLY A 149 -8.38 -12.49 -16.89
N PHE A 150 -8.36 -11.17 -16.65
CA PHE A 150 -8.56 -10.61 -15.31
C PHE A 150 -10.04 -10.57 -14.93
N PRO A 151 -10.38 -10.80 -13.66
CA PRO A 151 -11.76 -10.67 -13.20
C PRO A 151 -12.24 -9.22 -13.30
N LYS A 152 -13.48 -9.03 -13.75
CA LYS A 152 -14.20 -7.76 -13.67
C LYS A 152 -15.40 -7.91 -12.74
N ARG A 153 -15.69 -6.87 -11.97
CA ARG A 153 -16.91 -6.82 -11.18
C ARG A 153 -18.02 -6.18 -12.01
N GLU A 154 -19.12 -6.91 -12.21
CA GLU A 154 -20.34 -6.43 -12.84
C GLU A 154 -21.48 -6.56 -11.82
N GLY A 155 -21.82 -5.46 -11.14
CA GLY A 155 -22.71 -5.48 -9.98
C GLY A 155 -22.13 -6.32 -8.83
N ASP A 156 -22.89 -7.33 -8.37
CA ASP A 156 -22.47 -8.26 -7.31
C ASP A 156 -21.76 -9.51 -7.84
N ARG A 157 -21.51 -9.61 -9.14
CA ARG A 157 -20.88 -10.77 -9.76
C ARG A 157 -19.46 -10.47 -10.20
N ILE A 158 -18.59 -11.47 -10.03
CA ILE A 158 -17.27 -11.49 -10.65
C ILE A 158 -17.38 -12.22 -11.96
N VAL A 159 -17.08 -11.55 -13.07
CA VAL A 159 -17.05 -12.12 -14.42
C VAL A 159 -15.63 -12.08 -14.97
N TYR A 160 -15.27 -13.09 -15.74
CA TYR A 160 -13.99 -13.12 -16.45
C TYR A 160 -14.23 -12.70 -17.90
N PRO A 161 -13.50 -11.69 -18.43
CA PRO A 161 -13.60 -11.36 -19.85
C PRO A 161 -13.26 -12.58 -20.68
N LYS A 162 -14.02 -12.83 -21.73
CA LYS A 162 -13.84 -14.00 -22.60
C LYS A 162 -12.51 -13.86 -23.38
N SER A 163 -11.47 -14.49 -22.89
CA SER A 163 -10.32 -14.82 -23.75
C SER A 163 -10.78 -15.86 -24.77
N SER A 164 -10.33 -15.74 -26.04
CA SER A 164 -10.77 -16.72 -27.04
C SER A 164 -10.05 -18.06 -26.89
N PRO A 165 -10.72 -19.18 -27.27
CA PRO A 165 -10.05 -20.50 -27.34
C PRO A 165 -8.80 -20.50 -28.21
N GLU A 166 -8.75 -19.71 -29.29
CA GLU A 166 -7.60 -19.56 -30.19
C GLU A 166 -6.41 -18.93 -29.46
N TYR A 167 -6.66 -17.96 -28.58
CA TYR A 167 -5.62 -17.34 -27.76
C TYR A 167 -5.01 -18.37 -26.79
N PHE A 168 -5.82 -19.24 -26.21
CA PHE A 168 -5.35 -20.35 -25.39
C PHE A 168 -4.58 -21.42 -26.21
N ALA A 169 -4.96 -21.64 -27.46
CA ALA A 169 -4.23 -22.52 -28.38
C ALA A 169 -2.82 -21.97 -28.68
N LEU A 170 -2.68 -20.65 -28.88
CA LEU A 170 -1.37 -20.00 -29.06
C LEU A 170 -0.52 -20.16 -27.80
N PHE A 171 -1.07 -19.85 -26.64
CA PHE A 171 -0.40 -20.05 -25.36
C PHE A 171 0.09 -21.48 -25.17
N ALA A 172 -0.75 -22.46 -25.44
CA ALA A 172 -0.42 -23.88 -25.27
C ALA A 172 0.80 -24.29 -26.12
N ARG A 173 0.89 -23.83 -27.37
CA ARG A 173 2.06 -24.07 -28.25
C ARG A 173 3.32 -23.48 -27.66
N GLU A 174 3.25 -22.23 -27.21
CA GLU A 174 4.39 -21.50 -26.66
C GLU A 174 4.86 -22.12 -25.34
N ALA A 175 3.94 -22.40 -24.43
CA ALA A 175 4.23 -23.08 -23.16
C ALA A 175 4.85 -24.47 -23.37
N ALA A 176 4.32 -25.25 -24.31
CA ALA A 176 4.89 -26.57 -24.66
C ALA A 176 6.28 -26.45 -25.26
N ALA A 177 6.56 -25.43 -26.09
CA ALA A 177 7.88 -25.14 -26.62
C ALA A 177 8.88 -24.80 -25.51
N HIS A 178 8.44 -24.21 -24.41
CA HIS A 178 9.25 -23.94 -23.22
C HIS A 178 9.30 -25.11 -22.21
N GLY A 179 8.82 -26.30 -22.59
CA GLY A 179 8.97 -27.50 -21.78
C GLY A 179 7.84 -27.77 -20.77
N VAL A 180 6.76 -27.01 -20.79
CA VAL A 180 5.55 -27.31 -19.96
C VAL A 180 4.97 -28.64 -20.38
N ARG A 181 4.63 -29.48 -19.38
CA ARG A 181 4.15 -30.86 -19.59
C ARG A 181 2.68 -31.05 -19.30
N ILE A 182 2.11 -30.26 -18.42
CA ILE A 182 0.68 -30.29 -18.10
C ILE A 182 0.12 -28.91 -18.41
N LEU A 183 -0.91 -28.87 -19.23
CA LEU A 183 -1.62 -27.65 -19.63
C LEU A 183 -3.09 -27.78 -19.21
N GLY A 184 -3.61 -26.73 -18.64
CA GLY A 184 -4.99 -26.62 -18.22
C GLY A 184 -5.45 -25.18 -18.17
N GLY A 185 -6.52 -24.92 -17.47
CA GLY A 185 -7.06 -23.61 -17.26
C GLY A 185 -7.63 -23.46 -15.85
N CYS A 186 -7.65 -22.24 -15.35
CA CYS A 186 -8.22 -21.88 -14.07
C CYS A 186 -9.47 -21.01 -14.28
N CYS A 187 -9.62 -19.94 -13.55
CA CYS A 187 -10.81 -19.10 -13.53
C CYS A 187 -11.22 -18.58 -14.92
N GLY A 188 -12.50 -18.72 -15.24
CA GLY A 188 -13.07 -18.27 -16.51
C GLY A 188 -12.83 -19.18 -17.73
N THR A 189 -12.01 -20.23 -17.62
CA THR A 189 -11.80 -21.18 -18.73
C THR A 189 -12.98 -22.14 -18.88
N THR A 190 -13.23 -22.54 -20.11
CA THR A 190 -14.35 -23.42 -20.52
C THR A 190 -13.82 -24.64 -21.25
N PRO A 191 -14.66 -25.68 -21.51
CA PRO A 191 -14.27 -26.83 -22.29
C PRO A 191 -13.72 -26.51 -23.69
N GLU A 192 -14.18 -25.42 -24.31
CA GLU A 192 -13.68 -24.95 -25.60
C GLU A 192 -12.23 -24.54 -25.55
N HIS A 193 -11.80 -23.84 -24.47
CA HIS A 193 -10.42 -23.47 -24.25
C HIS A 193 -9.53 -24.73 -24.10
N ILE A 194 -9.98 -25.70 -23.30
CA ILE A 194 -9.24 -26.96 -23.09
C ILE A 194 -9.12 -27.74 -24.40
N ARG A 195 -10.18 -27.80 -25.21
CA ARG A 195 -10.17 -28.46 -26.52
C ARG A 195 -9.16 -27.80 -27.45
N ALA A 196 -9.19 -26.47 -27.56
CA ALA A 196 -8.30 -25.72 -28.42
C ALA A 196 -6.83 -25.91 -28.03
N MET A 197 -6.52 -25.89 -26.72
CA MET A 197 -5.17 -26.20 -26.23
C MET A 197 -4.74 -27.62 -26.58
N ALA A 198 -5.62 -28.61 -26.33
CA ALA A 198 -5.30 -30.02 -26.61
C ALA A 198 -5.04 -30.27 -28.09
N GLU A 199 -5.83 -29.67 -28.99
CA GLU A 199 -5.63 -29.76 -30.42
C GLU A 199 -4.32 -29.07 -30.86
N ALA A 200 -4.02 -27.92 -30.27
CA ALA A 200 -2.82 -27.13 -30.60
C ALA A 200 -1.52 -27.88 -30.28
N VAL A 201 -1.48 -28.72 -29.24
CA VAL A 201 -0.29 -29.44 -28.81
C VAL A 201 -0.25 -30.90 -29.29
N LYS A 202 -1.32 -31.42 -29.86
CA LYS A 202 -1.46 -32.83 -30.28
C LYS A 202 -0.34 -33.32 -31.18
N LEU A 203 0.20 -32.45 -32.04
CA LEU A 203 1.26 -32.76 -32.99
C LEU A 203 2.64 -32.32 -32.54
N LEU A 204 2.75 -31.65 -31.39
CA LEU A 204 4.05 -31.17 -30.88
C LEU A 204 4.76 -32.34 -30.19
N ARG A 205 5.98 -32.62 -30.63
CA ARG A 205 6.91 -33.48 -29.88
C ARG A 205 7.45 -32.63 -28.72
N PRO A 206 7.47 -33.17 -27.48
CA PRO A 206 8.05 -32.43 -26.37
C PRO A 206 9.51 -32.04 -26.69
N ALA A 207 9.81 -30.76 -26.63
CA ALA A 207 11.18 -30.29 -26.75
C ALA A 207 12.02 -30.88 -25.61
N LYS A 208 13.18 -31.39 -25.90
CA LYS A 208 14.21 -31.63 -24.87
C LYS A 208 14.59 -30.27 -24.34
N THR A 209 14.70 -30.14 -23.05
CA THR A 209 15.06 -28.91 -22.30
C THR A 209 16.06 -28.07 -23.10
N HIS A 210 15.64 -26.86 -23.50
CA HIS A 210 16.51 -25.89 -24.11
C HIS A 210 17.38 -25.21 -23.06
N PRO A 211 18.65 -24.94 -23.34
CA PRO A 211 19.45 -24.05 -22.52
C PRO A 211 18.77 -22.67 -22.50
N ALA A 212 18.89 -22.01 -21.39
CA ALA A 212 18.34 -20.67 -21.13
C ALA A 212 18.54 -19.77 -22.33
N GLY A 213 17.46 -19.21 -22.84
CA GLY A 213 17.51 -18.08 -23.76
C GLY A 213 18.35 -16.95 -23.16
N PRO A 214 18.85 -16.01 -23.95
CA PRO A 214 19.70 -14.94 -23.43
C PRO A 214 18.97 -14.28 -22.27
N ALA A 215 19.69 -14.19 -21.15
CA ALA A 215 19.23 -13.45 -19.98
C ALA A 215 18.61 -12.14 -20.46
N VAL A 216 17.37 -11.89 -20.05
CA VAL A 216 16.73 -10.59 -20.25
C VAL A 216 17.78 -9.58 -19.79
N GLN A 217 18.28 -8.78 -20.73
CA GLN A 217 19.22 -7.71 -20.41
C GLN A 217 18.53 -6.90 -19.32
N ALA A 218 19.18 -6.82 -18.17
CA ALA A 218 18.73 -6.01 -17.06
C ALA A 218 18.33 -4.66 -17.65
N VAL A 219 17.07 -4.30 -17.48
CA VAL A 219 16.56 -2.96 -17.75
C VAL A 219 17.59 -2.02 -17.15
N ALA A 220 18.09 -1.08 -17.94
CA ALA A 220 19.10 -0.12 -17.51
C ALA A 220 18.71 0.36 -16.11
N LYS A 221 19.64 0.19 -15.15
CA LYS A 221 19.42 0.67 -13.78
C LYS A 221 18.94 2.10 -13.87
N PRO A 222 17.84 2.46 -13.19
CA PRO A 222 17.44 3.86 -13.11
C PRO A 222 18.67 4.67 -12.70
N VAL A 223 18.87 5.82 -13.34
CA VAL A 223 19.91 6.77 -12.92
C VAL A 223 19.76 6.96 -11.42
N PRO A 224 20.80 6.76 -10.60
CA PRO A 224 20.67 6.89 -9.17
C PRO A 224 20.13 8.28 -8.89
N VAL A 225 18.93 8.37 -8.33
CA VAL A 225 18.52 9.54 -7.55
C VAL A 225 19.62 9.65 -6.51
N ALA A 226 20.37 10.76 -6.49
CA ALA A 226 21.49 10.97 -5.59
C ALA A 226 21.11 10.43 -4.22
N GLU A 227 21.99 9.62 -3.60
CA GLU A 227 21.77 9.02 -2.29
C GLU A 227 21.37 10.13 -1.32
N ARG A 228 20.06 10.34 -1.20
CA ARG A 228 19.52 11.28 -0.22
C ARG A 228 19.54 10.58 1.12
N ASP A 229 19.94 11.31 2.17
CA ASP A 229 19.85 10.82 3.54
C ASP A 229 18.43 10.25 3.76
N PRO A 230 18.30 8.97 4.14
CA PRO A 230 16.99 8.36 4.38
C PRO A 230 16.26 9.00 5.57
N GLU A 231 16.98 9.72 6.43
CA GLU A 231 16.44 10.38 7.61
C GLU A 231 16.32 11.90 7.41
N SER A 232 15.16 12.46 7.72
CA SER A 232 14.89 13.89 7.54
C SER A 232 15.73 14.74 8.49
N LYS A 233 16.21 15.88 7.99
CA LYS A 233 16.92 16.88 8.81
C LYS A 233 15.97 17.50 9.86
N PHE A 234 14.72 17.69 9.49
CA PHE A 234 13.67 18.15 10.40
C PHE A 234 13.52 17.21 11.60
N TRP A 235 13.43 15.90 11.35
CA TRP A 235 13.33 14.90 12.41
C TRP A 235 14.57 14.85 13.30
N LYS A 236 15.77 14.93 12.72
CA LYS A 236 17.02 15.02 13.48
C LYS A 236 17.04 16.21 14.44
N ASN A 237 16.52 17.37 14.01
CA ASN A 237 16.38 18.55 14.86
C ASN A 237 15.43 18.30 16.04
N LEU A 238 14.25 17.70 15.79
CA LEU A 238 13.27 17.38 16.84
C LEU A 238 13.83 16.37 17.86
N GLN A 239 14.49 15.32 17.40
CA GLN A 239 15.15 14.33 18.28
C GLN A 239 16.25 14.97 19.15
N ALA A 240 17.02 15.89 18.58
CA ALA A 240 18.03 16.66 19.30
C ALA A 240 17.43 17.74 20.22
N LYS A 241 16.08 17.85 20.29
CA LYS A 241 15.36 18.89 21.06
C LYS A 241 15.77 20.31 20.67
N LYS A 242 16.17 20.49 19.43
CA LYS A 242 16.46 21.82 18.87
C LYS A 242 15.14 22.55 18.62
N PHE A 243 15.11 23.84 18.95
CA PHE A 243 13.97 24.68 18.57
C PHE A 243 13.85 24.69 17.04
N THR A 244 12.73 24.13 16.55
CA THR A 244 12.50 23.87 15.12
C THR A 244 11.35 24.72 14.62
N VAL A 245 11.55 25.40 13.51
CA VAL A 245 10.58 26.32 12.91
C VAL A 245 10.13 25.81 11.56
N CYS A 246 8.81 25.61 11.41
CA CYS A 246 8.16 25.39 10.12
C CYS A 246 7.37 26.62 9.71
N VAL A 247 7.31 26.88 8.41
CA VAL A 247 6.43 27.90 7.84
C VAL A 247 5.44 27.25 6.90
N GLU A 248 4.15 27.42 7.21
CA GLU A 248 3.06 26.90 6.40
C GLU A 248 2.82 27.75 5.16
N ILE A 249 2.62 27.11 4.03
CA ILE A 249 2.21 27.72 2.76
C ILE A 249 1.03 26.95 2.15
N ASP A 250 0.17 27.66 1.46
CA ASP A 250 -0.88 27.05 0.65
C ASP A 250 -0.31 26.69 -0.73
N PRO A 251 -0.63 25.49 -1.27
CA PRO A 251 -0.29 25.13 -2.64
C PRO A 251 -1.00 26.07 -3.65
N PRO A 252 -0.42 26.28 -4.84
CA PRO A 252 -1.02 27.16 -5.83
C PRO A 252 -2.32 26.59 -6.36
N LYS A 253 -3.29 27.46 -6.64
CA LYS A 253 -4.55 27.10 -7.33
C LYS A 253 -4.42 27.01 -8.85
N GLY A 254 -3.28 27.43 -9.40
CA GLY A 254 -2.98 27.47 -10.83
C GLY A 254 -1.84 26.53 -11.21
N LEU A 255 -1.33 26.70 -12.44
CA LEU A 255 -0.33 25.82 -13.05
C LEU A 255 1.13 26.26 -12.80
N SER A 256 1.37 27.37 -12.11
CA SER A 256 2.73 27.91 -11.88
C SER A 256 3.15 27.77 -10.42
N LEU A 257 4.40 27.33 -10.22
CA LEU A 257 5.09 27.28 -8.93
C LEU A 257 5.95 28.52 -8.65
N GLU A 258 6.07 29.47 -9.59
CA GLU A 258 6.99 30.61 -9.46
C GLU A 258 6.76 31.39 -8.16
N ARG A 259 5.50 31.75 -7.87
CA ARG A 259 5.14 32.46 -6.64
C ARG A 259 5.52 31.69 -5.37
N ILE A 260 5.35 30.37 -5.40
CA ILE A 260 5.75 29.50 -4.27
C ILE A 260 7.26 29.53 -4.10
N TYR A 261 8.02 29.41 -5.18
CA TYR A 261 9.48 29.49 -5.14
C TYR A 261 9.95 30.82 -4.58
N GLU A 262 9.40 31.96 -5.03
CA GLU A 262 9.74 33.27 -4.50
C GLU A 262 9.44 33.43 -2.99
N GLN A 263 8.30 32.90 -2.54
CA GLN A 263 7.92 32.95 -1.12
C GLN A 263 8.88 32.07 -0.29
N VAL A 264 9.14 30.85 -0.73
CA VAL A 264 10.04 29.93 -0.06
C VAL A 264 11.47 30.46 -0.04
N ASP A 265 12.00 30.97 -1.14
CA ASP A 265 13.34 31.52 -1.22
C ASP A 265 13.49 32.70 -0.22
N ARG A 266 12.47 33.58 -0.11
CA ARG A 266 12.45 34.70 0.85
C ARG A 266 12.46 34.21 2.31
N VAL A 267 11.68 33.19 2.61
CA VAL A 267 11.58 32.61 3.96
C VAL A 267 12.89 31.90 4.33
N MET A 268 13.42 31.08 3.43
CA MET A 268 14.65 30.31 3.64
C MET A 268 15.91 31.18 3.71
N ALA A 269 15.90 32.34 3.03
CA ALA A 269 16.99 33.32 3.11
C ALA A 269 17.21 33.84 4.54
N SER A 270 16.20 33.79 5.41
CA SER A 270 16.33 34.14 6.84
C SER A 270 17.26 33.21 7.61
N LYS A 271 17.47 31.96 7.12
CA LYS A 271 18.21 30.89 7.80
C LYS A 271 17.64 30.50 9.19
N LYS A 272 16.40 30.89 9.47
CA LYS A 272 15.70 30.64 10.74
C LYS A 272 14.59 29.59 10.61
N VAL A 273 14.33 29.11 9.40
CA VAL A 273 13.28 28.14 9.09
C VAL A 273 13.93 26.83 8.75
N ASP A 274 13.46 25.77 9.37
CA ASP A 274 13.99 24.41 9.22
C ASP A 274 13.23 23.61 8.16
N ALA A 275 11.91 23.85 7.97
CA ALA A 275 11.10 23.19 6.97
C ALA A 275 9.94 24.07 6.48
N ILE A 276 9.45 23.77 5.29
CA ILE A 276 8.23 24.36 4.73
C ILE A 276 7.10 23.35 4.91
N ASP A 277 6.05 23.78 5.59
CA ASP A 277 4.82 23.05 5.79
C ASP A 277 3.85 23.36 4.66
N ILE A 278 3.28 22.33 4.00
CA ILE A 278 2.49 22.54 2.79
C ILE A 278 1.08 22.01 3.02
N ASN A 279 0.14 22.93 3.07
CA ASN A 279 -1.27 22.61 3.29
C ASN A 279 -1.85 21.76 2.15
N SER A 280 -2.86 20.94 2.45
CA SER A 280 -3.56 20.11 1.47
C SER A 280 -5.06 20.40 1.45
N GLY A 281 -5.48 21.23 0.50
CA GLY A 281 -6.90 21.49 0.22
C GLY A 281 -7.68 21.98 1.44
N ALA A 282 -7.15 22.95 2.18
CA ALA A 282 -7.84 23.56 3.30
C ALA A 282 -9.26 24.00 2.93
N MET A 283 -10.23 23.71 3.81
CA MET A 283 -11.65 23.92 3.55
C MET A 283 -12.15 23.23 2.27
N ALA A 284 -11.63 22.04 1.95
CA ALA A 284 -12.00 21.25 0.78
C ALA A 284 -11.98 22.01 -0.56
N ARG A 285 -11.00 22.87 -0.75
CA ARG A 285 -10.81 23.67 -1.98
C ARG A 285 -9.75 23.05 -2.87
N VAL A 286 -9.91 23.21 -4.19
CA VAL A 286 -8.93 22.74 -5.17
C VAL A 286 -7.66 23.56 -5.08
N GLY A 287 -6.53 22.86 -4.98
CA GLY A 287 -5.17 23.36 -5.12
C GLY A 287 -4.30 22.30 -5.78
N MET A 288 -3.06 22.65 -6.11
CA MET A 288 -2.08 21.67 -6.56
C MET A 288 -1.81 20.67 -5.43
N ASP A 289 -1.57 19.40 -5.76
CA ASP A 289 -1.29 18.37 -4.77
C ASP A 289 -0.07 18.71 -3.91
N ALA A 290 -0.21 18.60 -2.59
CA ALA A 290 0.82 18.98 -1.63
C ALA A 290 2.09 18.13 -1.74
N LEU A 291 1.96 16.82 -2.03
CA LEU A 291 3.11 15.93 -2.20
C LEU A 291 3.91 16.29 -3.47
N ILE A 292 3.22 16.71 -4.53
CA ILE A 292 3.87 17.15 -5.77
C ILE A 292 4.61 18.47 -5.55
N VAL A 293 3.98 19.44 -4.86
CA VAL A 293 4.64 20.72 -4.50
C VAL A 293 5.84 20.46 -3.59
N ALA A 294 5.69 19.57 -2.60
CA ALA A 294 6.79 19.16 -1.73
C ALA A 294 7.95 18.58 -2.52
N GLY A 295 7.70 17.63 -3.44
CA GLY A 295 8.74 17.06 -4.28
C GLY A 295 9.49 18.10 -5.12
N ALA A 296 8.78 19.10 -5.63
CA ALA A 296 9.40 20.21 -6.37
C ALA A 296 10.30 21.09 -5.48
N LEU A 297 9.93 21.31 -4.21
CA LEU A 297 10.75 22.04 -3.24
C LEU A 297 11.93 21.22 -2.73
N GLU A 298 11.72 19.92 -2.46
CA GLU A 298 12.79 18.97 -2.09
C GLU A 298 13.88 18.89 -3.16
N ALA A 299 13.50 18.93 -4.45
CA ALA A 299 14.45 19.00 -5.57
C ALA A 299 15.32 20.27 -5.55
N ARG A 300 14.89 21.32 -4.87
CA ARG A 300 15.63 22.58 -4.64
C ARG A 300 16.42 22.58 -3.32
N GLY A 301 16.42 21.46 -2.58
CA GLY A 301 17.10 21.31 -1.29
C GLY A 301 16.35 21.93 -0.11
N VAL A 302 15.05 22.16 -0.24
CA VAL A 302 14.18 22.67 0.83
C VAL A 302 13.52 21.49 1.53
N GLU A 303 13.70 21.36 2.83
CA GLU A 303 13.02 20.37 3.66
C GLU A 303 11.51 20.67 3.73
N THR A 304 10.65 19.67 3.55
CA THR A 304 9.20 19.89 3.50
C THR A 304 8.41 18.97 4.44
N VAL A 305 7.23 19.44 4.85
CA VAL A 305 6.23 18.68 5.61
C VAL A 305 4.87 18.82 4.90
N PRO A 306 4.62 18.10 3.80
CA PRO A 306 3.31 18.15 3.15
C PRO A 306 2.23 17.51 4.01
N HIS A 307 1.04 18.11 4.01
CA HIS A 307 -0.18 17.51 4.55
C HIS A 307 -0.71 16.47 3.56
N LEU A 308 -1.25 15.39 4.08
CA LEU A 308 -1.96 14.38 3.30
C LEU A 308 -3.32 14.12 3.94
N THR A 309 -4.39 14.32 3.16
CA THR A 309 -5.76 14.06 3.60
C THR A 309 -6.24 12.68 3.15
N THR A 310 -7.15 12.09 3.93
CA THR A 310 -7.82 10.84 3.54
C THR A 310 -9.12 11.09 2.77
N ARG A 311 -9.47 12.35 2.57
CA ARG A 311 -10.72 12.78 1.91
C ARG A 311 -10.79 12.41 0.43
N ASP A 312 -9.70 12.58 -0.30
CA ASP A 312 -9.73 12.63 -1.77
C ASP A 312 -9.31 11.31 -2.43
N GLN A 313 -8.72 10.40 -1.69
CA GLN A 313 -8.13 9.17 -2.22
C GLN A 313 -8.49 7.95 -1.38
N ASN A 314 -8.71 6.82 -2.08
CA ASN A 314 -8.83 5.52 -1.42
C ASN A 314 -7.45 5.00 -0.94
N ILE A 315 -7.47 3.90 -0.22
CA ILE A 315 -6.24 3.32 0.38
C ILE A 315 -5.17 2.96 -0.67
N ILE A 316 -5.57 2.64 -1.90
CA ILE A 316 -4.64 2.34 -3.00
C ILE A 316 -3.98 3.64 -3.48
N GLY A 317 -4.79 4.69 -3.72
CA GLY A 317 -4.30 6.00 -4.14
C GLY A 317 -3.37 6.64 -3.11
N LEU A 318 -3.72 6.57 -1.82
CA LEU A 318 -2.87 7.09 -0.73
C LEU A 318 -1.49 6.43 -0.72
N GLN A 319 -1.42 5.11 -0.84
CA GLN A 319 -0.15 4.39 -0.87
C GLN A 319 0.65 4.70 -2.14
N ALA A 320 0.01 4.73 -3.31
CA ALA A 320 0.67 5.07 -4.57
C ALA A 320 1.28 6.48 -4.53
N ALA A 321 0.55 7.47 -3.99
CA ALA A 321 1.02 8.83 -3.83
C ALA A 321 2.23 8.90 -2.86
N LEU A 322 2.17 8.20 -1.73
CA LEU A 322 3.26 8.14 -0.75
C LEU A 322 4.53 7.48 -1.31
N LEU A 323 4.40 6.35 -2.03
CA LEU A 323 5.53 5.69 -2.67
C LEU A 323 6.19 6.59 -3.73
N GLY A 324 5.39 7.30 -4.53
CA GLY A 324 5.88 8.29 -5.49
C GLY A 324 6.57 9.47 -4.81
N ALA A 325 5.98 10.02 -3.74
CA ALA A 325 6.55 11.11 -2.97
C ALA A 325 7.89 10.74 -2.34
N TRP A 326 8.01 9.54 -1.77
CA TRP A 326 9.26 9.02 -1.21
C TRP A 326 10.34 8.82 -2.28
N THR A 327 10.00 8.05 -3.34
CA THR A 327 10.99 7.56 -4.29
C THR A 327 11.41 8.60 -5.30
N VAL A 328 10.45 9.37 -5.83
CA VAL A 328 10.67 10.37 -6.89
C VAL A 328 10.75 11.77 -6.30
N GLY A 329 9.81 12.12 -5.43
CA GLY A 329 9.73 13.46 -4.82
C GLY A 329 10.83 13.72 -3.79
N GLY A 330 11.39 12.70 -3.16
CA GLY A 330 12.37 12.86 -2.08
C GLY A 330 11.76 13.35 -0.77
N VAL A 331 10.44 13.32 -0.64
CA VAL A 331 9.71 13.70 0.58
C VAL A 331 10.03 12.75 1.72
N ARG A 332 10.33 13.28 2.88
CA ARG A 332 10.70 12.52 4.09
C ARG A 332 9.73 12.69 5.25
N ASN A 333 8.99 13.77 5.29
CA ASN A 333 8.03 14.07 6.34
C ASN A 333 6.62 14.16 5.75
N VAL A 334 5.60 13.74 6.50
CA VAL A 334 4.19 13.85 6.09
C VAL A 334 3.34 14.15 7.32
N LEU A 335 2.48 15.16 7.23
CA LEU A 335 1.44 15.42 8.24
C LEU A 335 0.15 14.68 7.84
N ALA A 336 -0.19 13.65 8.59
CA ALA A 336 -1.37 12.82 8.36
C ALA A 336 -2.63 13.46 8.97
N ILE A 337 -3.57 13.86 8.13
CA ILE A 337 -4.83 14.49 8.54
C ILE A 337 -6.04 13.82 7.88
N THR A 338 -7.21 13.96 8.48
CA THR A 338 -8.46 13.45 7.89
C THR A 338 -8.92 14.34 6.72
N GLY A 339 -8.78 15.65 6.85
CA GLY A 339 -9.23 16.67 5.90
C GLY A 339 -10.68 17.11 6.15
N ASP A 340 -10.99 18.34 5.75
CA ASP A 340 -12.33 18.92 5.87
C ASP A 340 -13.32 18.21 4.94
N PRO A 341 -14.60 18.08 5.32
CA PRO A 341 -15.59 17.44 4.46
C PRO A 341 -15.84 18.30 3.18
N PRO A 342 -16.14 17.68 2.02
CA PRO A 342 -16.41 18.42 0.77
C PRO A 342 -17.52 19.47 0.90
N SER A 343 -18.46 19.25 1.80
CA SER A 343 -19.61 20.15 2.04
C SER A 343 -19.23 21.56 2.47
N VAL A 344 -18.02 21.79 2.97
CA VAL A 344 -17.53 23.14 3.37
C VAL A 344 -16.73 23.83 2.26
N GLY A 345 -16.48 23.15 1.14
CA GLY A 345 -15.63 23.62 0.05
C GLY A 345 -16.37 24.10 -1.18
N ASP A 346 -15.61 24.22 -2.27
CA ASP A 346 -16.12 24.73 -3.55
C ASP A 346 -16.95 23.66 -4.31
N TYR A 347 -16.90 22.38 -3.88
CA TYR A 347 -17.59 21.25 -4.52
C TYR A 347 -18.39 20.43 -3.49
N PRO A 348 -19.44 21.00 -2.90
CA PRO A 348 -20.17 20.36 -1.79
C PRO A 348 -20.86 19.05 -2.15
N GLU A 349 -21.14 18.81 -3.43
CA GLU A 349 -21.76 17.58 -3.94
C GLU A 349 -20.75 16.43 -4.16
N THR A 350 -19.45 16.70 -4.02
CA THR A 350 -18.41 15.69 -4.22
C THR A 350 -18.39 14.73 -3.02
N SER A 351 -18.27 13.44 -3.31
CA SER A 351 -18.15 12.41 -2.28
C SER A 351 -16.74 12.41 -1.67
N GLY A 352 -16.65 12.51 -0.36
CA GLY A 352 -15.40 12.22 0.36
C GLY A 352 -15.19 10.70 0.45
N VAL A 353 -13.95 10.23 0.31
CA VAL A 353 -13.60 8.80 0.30
C VAL A 353 -13.53 8.25 1.73
N TYR A 354 -12.68 8.83 2.57
CA TYR A 354 -12.53 8.49 4.01
C TYR A 354 -12.54 6.99 4.33
N GLU A 355 -11.91 6.15 3.51
CA GLU A 355 -11.75 4.72 3.83
C GLU A 355 -10.96 4.49 5.12
N VAL A 356 -10.11 5.45 5.46
CA VAL A 356 -9.40 5.54 6.74
C VAL A 356 -9.48 6.98 7.26
N ASP A 357 -9.34 7.16 8.57
CA ASP A 357 -9.15 8.47 9.20
C ASP A 357 -7.65 8.79 9.37
N SER A 358 -7.32 9.85 10.09
CA SER A 358 -5.92 10.22 10.35
C SER A 358 -5.14 9.14 11.11
N VAL A 359 -5.77 8.39 12.03
CA VAL A 359 -5.14 7.26 12.74
C VAL A 359 -4.83 6.12 11.75
N GLY A 360 -5.78 5.82 10.87
CA GLY A 360 -5.59 4.84 9.80
C GLY A 360 -4.47 5.23 8.84
N LEU A 361 -4.36 6.52 8.47
CA LEU A 361 -3.29 7.02 7.61
C LEU A 361 -1.91 6.92 8.29
N VAL A 362 -1.82 7.16 9.60
CA VAL A 362 -0.58 6.91 10.37
C VAL A 362 -0.19 5.43 10.29
N LYS A 363 -1.14 4.50 10.42
CA LYS A 363 -0.89 3.06 10.29
C LYS A 363 -0.42 2.69 8.87
N VAL A 364 -0.95 3.33 7.82
CA VAL A 364 -0.46 3.16 6.44
C VAL A 364 1.00 3.55 6.34
N LEU A 365 1.34 4.78 6.75
CA LEU A 365 2.72 5.28 6.74
C LEU A 365 3.67 4.39 7.56
N HIS A 366 3.22 3.92 8.73
CA HIS A 366 4.00 3.01 9.58
C HIS A 366 4.29 1.68 8.88
N ARG A 367 3.33 1.09 8.15
CA ARG A 367 3.54 -0.13 7.36
C ARG A 367 4.52 0.09 6.20
N LEU A 368 4.42 1.22 5.49
CA LEU A 368 5.40 1.57 4.46
C LEU A 368 6.81 1.69 5.05
N ASN A 369 6.94 2.24 6.26
CA ASN A 369 8.21 2.29 6.99
C ASN A 369 8.71 0.90 7.43
N GLN A 370 7.85 -0.10 7.53
CA GLN A 370 8.20 -1.49 7.75
C GLN A 370 8.49 -2.25 6.44
N GLY A 371 8.38 -1.61 5.28
CA GLY A 371 8.60 -2.21 3.98
C GLY A 371 7.44 -3.05 3.46
N THR A 372 6.22 -2.83 3.99
CA THR A 372 5.00 -3.53 3.56
C THR A 372 3.89 -2.54 3.18
N ASP A 373 3.03 -2.93 2.24
CA ASP A 373 1.81 -2.20 1.93
C ASP A 373 0.70 -2.48 2.96
N TRP A 374 -0.46 -1.87 2.77
CA TRP A 374 -1.62 -2.08 3.64
C TRP A 374 -2.11 -3.52 3.68
N ALA A 375 -1.96 -4.26 2.60
CA ALA A 375 -2.31 -5.68 2.49
C ALA A 375 -1.22 -6.62 3.05
N GLY A 376 -0.09 -6.08 3.53
CA GLY A 376 1.03 -6.86 4.06
C GLY A 376 2.00 -7.39 3.01
N LYS A 377 1.89 -6.95 1.73
CA LYS A 377 2.85 -7.30 0.69
C LYS A 377 4.14 -6.52 0.85
N THR A 378 5.26 -7.16 0.59
CA THR A 378 6.58 -6.50 0.63
C THR A 378 6.75 -5.52 -0.53
N LEU A 379 7.42 -4.39 -0.25
CA LEU A 379 7.69 -3.32 -1.22
C LEU A 379 9.09 -3.39 -1.83
N GLY A 380 9.86 -4.45 -1.53
CA GLY A 380 11.27 -4.56 -1.98
C GLY A 380 12.21 -3.58 -1.30
N GLY A 381 11.75 -2.84 -0.29
CA GLY A 381 12.46 -1.88 0.53
C GLY A 381 11.52 -1.20 1.51
N ALA A 382 12.06 -0.49 2.49
CA ALA A 382 11.30 0.26 3.48
C ALA A 382 11.42 1.76 3.21
N THR A 383 10.34 2.51 3.47
CA THR A 383 10.43 3.97 3.60
C THR A 383 10.93 4.33 5.01
N ASN A 384 11.21 5.60 5.25
CA ASN A 384 11.52 6.11 6.57
C ASN A 384 10.83 7.47 6.77
N PHE A 385 9.52 7.51 6.52
CA PHE A 385 8.73 8.72 6.73
C PHE A 385 8.74 9.14 8.19
N THR A 386 9.01 10.41 8.44
CA THR A 386 8.70 11.06 9.70
C THR A 386 7.21 11.42 9.69
N ILE A 387 6.45 10.78 10.57
CA ILE A 387 4.99 10.85 10.56
C ILE A 387 4.52 11.91 11.55
N GLY A 388 3.94 12.98 11.04
CA GLY A 388 3.29 14.03 11.80
C GLY A 388 1.78 13.84 11.89
N VAL A 389 1.18 14.40 12.92
CA VAL A 389 -0.28 14.42 13.12
C VAL A 389 -0.74 15.78 13.64
N ALA A 390 -1.99 16.15 13.38
CA ALA A 390 -2.59 17.35 13.94
C ALA A 390 -3.22 17.06 15.32
N VAL A 391 -3.19 18.09 16.18
CA VAL A 391 -3.87 18.10 17.48
C VAL A 391 -4.48 19.49 17.73
N ASN A 392 -5.65 19.55 18.36
CA ASN A 392 -6.33 20.79 18.67
C ASN A 392 -6.43 21.03 20.20
N PRO A 393 -5.53 21.84 20.79
CA PRO A 393 -5.56 22.14 22.22
C PRO A 393 -6.80 22.92 22.70
N VAL A 394 -7.59 23.46 21.77
CA VAL A 394 -8.81 24.24 22.05
C VAL A 394 -10.07 23.54 21.51
N ALA A 395 -10.04 22.22 21.41
CA ALA A 395 -11.21 21.44 21.02
C ALA A 395 -12.33 21.57 22.04
N ASP A 396 -13.59 21.64 21.58
CA ASP A 396 -14.78 21.70 22.45
C ASP A 396 -14.87 20.46 23.36
N ASP A 397 -14.46 19.29 22.85
CA ASP A 397 -14.32 18.04 23.59
C ASP A 397 -12.84 17.67 23.68
N LEU A 398 -12.19 18.22 24.70
CA LEU A 398 -10.75 18.07 24.91
C LEU A 398 -10.37 16.63 25.30
N GLU A 399 -11.23 15.93 26.03
CA GLU A 399 -11.01 14.54 26.46
C GLU A 399 -10.93 13.63 25.21
N ASN A 400 -11.91 13.71 24.32
CA ASN A 400 -11.92 12.97 23.06
C ASN A 400 -10.73 13.34 22.14
N GLU A 401 -10.33 14.62 22.09
CA GLU A 401 -9.16 15.03 21.31
C GLU A 401 -7.86 14.41 21.86
N ILE A 402 -7.72 14.32 23.17
CA ILE A 402 -6.58 13.67 23.82
C ILE A 402 -6.58 12.17 23.55
N GLU A 403 -7.73 11.48 23.65
CA GLU A 403 -7.84 10.07 23.30
C GLU A 403 -7.45 9.82 21.83
N ARG A 404 -7.93 10.64 20.92
CA ARG A 404 -7.56 10.57 19.49
C ARG A 404 -6.09 10.85 19.27
N PHE A 405 -5.50 11.80 19.99
CA PHE A 405 -4.07 12.07 19.93
C PHE A 405 -3.24 10.88 20.41
N GLN A 406 -3.64 10.25 21.53
CA GLN A 406 -2.98 9.04 22.02
C GLN A 406 -3.07 7.90 21.01
N ALA A 407 -4.24 7.68 20.39
CA ALA A 407 -4.40 6.67 19.34
C ALA A 407 -3.48 6.93 18.11
N LYS A 408 -3.26 8.20 17.74
CA LYS A 408 -2.29 8.57 16.68
C LYS A 408 -0.85 8.24 17.09
N VAL A 409 -0.48 8.50 18.36
CA VAL A 409 0.84 8.16 18.91
C VAL A 409 1.06 6.65 18.93
N GLU A 410 0.10 5.88 19.40
CA GLU A 410 0.15 4.41 19.41
C GLU A 410 0.21 3.81 18.00
N ALA A 411 -0.41 4.46 17.03
CA ALA A 411 -0.34 4.07 15.62
C ALA A 411 1.04 4.30 14.98
N GLY A 412 1.93 5.07 15.63
CA GLY A 412 3.30 5.32 15.17
C GLY A 412 3.60 6.76 14.75
N ALA A 413 2.85 7.76 15.22
CA ALA A 413 3.18 9.17 15.00
C ALA A 413 4.49 9.55 15.70
N HIS A 414 5.31 10.35 15.02
CA HIS A 414 6.62 10.81 15.50
C HIS A 414 6.58 12.21 16.10
N PHE A 415 5.74 13.09 15.59
CA PHE A 415 5.55 14.45 16.07
C PHE A 415 4.10 14.91 15.85
N ALA A 416 3.74 16.04 16.47
CA ALA A 416 2.45 16.67 16.23
C ALA A 416 2.60 18.16 15.92
N MET A 417 1.60 18.72 15.25
CA MET A 417 1.41 20.15 15.05
C MET A 417 0.06 20.57 15.61
N THR A 418 0.02 21.67 16.36
CA THR A 418 -1.26 22.15 16.90
C THR A 418 -2.01 23.02 15.89
N GLN A 419 -3.33 23.13 16.08
CA GLN A 419 -4.05 24.30 15.54
C GLN A 419 -3.45 25.59 16.10
N PRO A 420 -3.60 26.74 15.39
CA PRO A 420 -3.08 28.01 15.86
C PRO A 420 -3.61 28.39 17.24
N LEU A 421 -2.69 28.75 18.13
CA LEU A 421 -3.01 29.24 19.48
C LEU A 421 -2.81 30.74 19.58
N PHE A 422 -3.68 31.39 20.36
CA PHE A 422 -3.69 32.83 20.57
C PHE A 422 -3.61 33.22 22.05
N ASP A 423 -3.56 32.21 22.93
CA ASP A 423 -3.38 32.37 24.38
C ASP A 423 -2.50 31.24 24.90
N PRO A 424 -1.37 31.55 25.59
CA PRO A 424 -0.53 30.53 26.23
C PRO A 424 -1.27 29.63 27.22
N GLN A 425 -2.37 30.15 27.83
CA GLN A 425 -3.14 29.37 28.80
C GLN A 425 -3.76 28.13 28.16
N HIS A 426 -4.24 28.20 26.91
CA HIS A 426 -4.77 27.05 26.20
C HIS A 426 -3.75 25.91 26.07
N TRP A 427 -2.48 26.25 25.86
CA TRP A 427 -1.40 25.27 25.83
C TRP A 427 -1.14 24.65 27.20
N HIS A 428 -1.14 25.46 28.27
CA HIS A 428 -0.93 24.97 29.61
C HIS A 428 -2.08 24.05 30.08
N ASP A 429 -3.31 24.40 29.76
CA ASP A 429 -4.48 23.60 30.08
C ASP A 429 -4.44 22.25 29.32
N PHE A 430 -4.13 22.28 28.03
CA PHE A 430 -3.93 21.07 27.24
C PHE A 430 -2.82 20.17 27.80
N LEU A 431 -1.66 20.73 28.15
CA LEU A 431 -0.56 19.97 28.76
C LEU A 431 -0.95 19.34 30.10
N LYS A 432 -1.71 20.05 30.90
CA LYS A 432 -2.19 19.53 32.20
C LYS A 432 -3.08 18.31 32.01
N GLU A 433 -4.04 18.38 31.10
CA GLU A 433 -4.92 17.25 30.77
C GLU A 433 -4.14 16.09 30.13
N LEU A 434 -3.08 16.36 29.40
CA LEU A 434 -2.19 15.35 28.81
C LEU A 434 -1.24 14.70 29.85
N GLY A 435 -1.30 15.09 31.12
CA GLY A 435 -0.45 14.57 32.19
C GLY A 435 0.89 15.31 32.36
N GLY A 436 0.99 16.54 31.85
CA GLY A 436 2.10 17.47 32.08
C GLY A 436 3.27 17.33 31.10
N LYS A 437 3.32 16.26 30.31
CA LYS A 437 4.39 16.06 29.30
C LYS A 437 3.84 15.38 28.05
N PRO A 438 4.08 15.97 26.85
CA PRO A 438 3.66 15.32 25.63
C PRO A 438 4.49 14.05 25.35
N PRO A 439 3.85 12.96 24.83
CA PRO A 439 4.54 11.70 24.52
C PRO A 439 5.49 11.79 23.34
N ILE A 440 5.25 12.73 22.43
CA ILE A 440 6.06 13.05 21.24
C ILE A 440 6.29 14.56 21.14
N PRO A 441 7.29 15.03 20.39
CA PRO A 441 7.48 16.48 20.13
C PRO A 441 6.23 17.11 19.52
N ILE A 442 5.87 18.31 20.00
CA ILE A 442 4.73 19.08 19.47
C ILE A 442 5.23 20.45 19.01
N LEU A 443 4.91 20.81 17.76
CA LEU A 443 5.10 22.14 17.22
C LEU A 443 3.82 22.94 17.45
N ILE A 444 3.96 24.12 18.05
CA ILE A 444 2.83 25.00 18.35
C ILE A 444 2.56 25.88 17.13
N GLY A 445 1.33 25.83 16.64
CA GLY A 445 0.86 26.71 15.57
C GLY A 445 0.69 28.14 16.07
N ILE A 446 1.33 29.10 15.38
CA ILE A 446 1.23 30.52 15.68
C ILE A 446 0.83 31.26 14.41
N TRP A 447 -0.25 32.02 14.47
CA TRP A 447 -0.77 32.78 13.34
C TRP A 447 -0.83 34.28 13.66
N PRO A 448 0.09 35.13 13.12
CA PRO A 448 0.03 36.57 13.31
C PRO A 448 -1.24 37.17 12.69
N LEU A 449 -2.06 37.85 13.50
CA LEU A 449 -3.29 38.50 13.04
C LEU A 449 -2.96 39.82 12.32
N ASN A 450 -3.49 40.00 11.12
CA ASN A 450 -3.23 41.20 10.33
C ASN A 450 -4.29 42.32 10.52
N SER A 451 -5.47 41.99 11.02
CA SER A 451 -6.56 42.96 11.23
C SER A 451 -7.62 42.39 12.14
N TYR A 452 -8.42 43.26 12.76
CA TYR A 452 -9.60 42.87 13.53
C TYR A 452 -10.61 42.07 12.68
N LYS A 453 -10.84 42.48 11.44
CA LYS A 453 -11.74 41.78 10.51
C LYS A 453 -11.28 40.32 10.26
N GLN A 454 -9.97 40.12 10.10
CA GLN A 454 -9.41 38.75 9.95
C GLN A 454 -9.61 37.94 11.23
N ALA A 455 -9.36 38.53 12.40
CA ALA A 455 -9.54 37.87 13.68
C ALA A 455 -11.02 37.42 13.88
N LEU A 456 -11.96 38.31 13.61
CA LEU A 456 -13.39 37.96 13.65
C LEU A 456 -13.75 36.82 12.71
N ARG A 457 -13.27 36.87 11.47
CA ARG A 457 -13.53 35.82 10.49
C ARG A 457 -12.96 34.46 10.95
N LEU A 458 -11.71 34.44 11.41
CA LEU A 458 -11.07 33.21 11.89
C LEU A 458 -11.84 32.61 13.05
N ASN A 459 -12.24 33.45 14.02
CA ASN A 459 -12.97 33.00 15.21
C ASN A 459 -14.40 32.51 14.93
N ASN A 460 -15.07 33.04 13.90
CA ASN A 460 -16.49 32.74 13.66
C ASN A 460 -16.72 31.80 12.45
N GLU A 461 -15.78 31.72 11.51
CA GLU A 461 -15.98 30.99 10.26
C GLU A 461 -15.04 29.78 10.09
N VAL A 462 -13.92 29.72 10.85
CA VAL A 462 -12.92 28.66 10.68
C VAL A 462 -13.04 27.67 11.87
N PRO A 463 -13.46 26.44 11.62
CA PRO A 463 -13.58 25.42 12.67
C PRO A 463 -12.23 25.18 13.37
N GLY A 464 -12.27 25.03 14.69
CA GLY A 464 -11.09 24.69 15.49
C GLY A 464 -10.17 25.87 15.82
N ILE A 465 -10.50 27.08 15.39
CA ILE A 465 -9.78 28.30 15.78
C ILE A 465 -10.59 29.07 16.84
N VAL A 466 -9.96 29.32 17.98
CA VAL A 466 -10.55 30.08 19.10
C VAL A 466 -9.66 31.29 19.40
N ILE A 467 -10.18 32.48 19.21
CA ILE A 467 -9.51 33.75 19.55
C ILE A 467 -10.18 34.35 20.80
N PRO A 468 -9.43 34.49 21.92
CA PRO A 468 -10.02 34.98 23.16
C PRO A 468 -10.63 36.38 23.00
N GLU A 469 -11.77 36.60 23.67
CA GLU A 469 -12.51 37.86 23.64
C GLU A 469 -11.64 39.10 23.99
N PRO A 470 -10.73 39.02 25.01
CA PRO A 470 -9.83 40.15 25.30
C PRO A 470 -8.91 40.49 24.12
N LEU A 471 -8.46 39.48 23.35
CA LEU A 471 -7.64 39.72 22.16
C LEU A 471 -8.46 40.33 21.04
N LEU A 472 -9.68 39.88 20.78
CA LEU A 472 -10.58 40.48 19.80
C LEU A 472 -10.81 41.97 20.10
N LYS A 473 -11.12 42.33 21.35
CA LYS A 473 -11.27 43.72 21.78
C LYS A 473 -9.99 44.54 21.62
N SER A 474 -8.83 43.94 21.93
CA SER A 474 -7.53 44.58 21.75
C SER A 474 -7.23 44.85 20.27
N MET A 475 -7.56 43.92 19.36
CA MET A 475 -7.41 44.11 17.92
C MET A 475 -8.36 45.20 17.37
N GLU A 476 -9.60 45.25 17.88
CA GLU A 476 -10.56 46.30 17.54
C GLU A 476 -10.07 47.69 17.95
N ALA A 477 -9.65 47.84 19.22
CA ALA A 477 -9.14 49.08 19.76
C ALA A 477 -7.87 49.57 19.06
N ALA A 478 -7.03 48.67 18.54
CA ALA A 478 -5.81 49.01 17.82
C ALA A 478 -6.08 49.66 16.46
N GLY A 479 -7.26 49.49 15.85
CA GLY A 479 -7.64 50.12 14.60
C GLY A 479 -6.60 49.93 13.48
N ALA A 480 -5.99 51.01 13.02
CA ALA A 480 -4.94 50.99 11.99
C ALA A 480 -3.64 50.25 12.42
N ALA A 481 -3.37 50.18 13.72
CA ALA A 481 -2.23 49.46 14.30
C ALA A 481 -2.53 47.98 14.62
N ALA A 482 -3.67 47.46 14.18
CA ALA A 482 -4.08 46.07 14.48
C ALA A 482 -3.05 45.05 14.01
N ARG A 483 -2.36 45.29 12.90
CA ARG A 483 -1.30 44.41 12.40
C ARG A 483 -0.12 44.32 13.38
N GLU A 484 0.37 45.47 13.84
CA GLU A 484 1.46 45.52 14.83
C GLU A 484 1.05 44.80 16.12
N ARG A 485 -0.20 44.99 16.56
CA ARG A 485 -0.75 44.31 17.73
C ARG A 485 -0.79 42.80 17.54
N GLY A 486 -1.23 42.29 16.36
CA GLY A 486 -1.25 40.88 16.06
C GLY A 486 0.14 40.22 16.04
N PHE A 487 1.14 40.96 15.53
CA PHE A 487 2.55 40.51 15.59
C PHE A 487 3.12 40.55 17.01
N GLU A 488 2.70 41.50 17.85
CA GLU A 488 3.08 41.52 19.27
C GLU A 488 2.56 40.29 20.01
N VAL A 489 1.27 39.95 19.80
CA VAL A 489 0.68 38.74 20.37
C VAL A 489 1.43 37.50 19.92
N ALA A 490 1.68 37.36 18.63
CA ALA A 490 2.43 36.21 18.10
C ALA A 490 3.86 36.11 18.70
N ARG A 491 4.54 37.24 18.93
CA ARG A 491 5.83 37.25 19.63
C ARG A 491 5.73 36.79 21.09
N ASN A 492 4.68 37.24 21.78
CA ASN A 492 4.45 36.82 23.18
C ASN A 492 4.14 35.32 23.31
N MET A 493 3.55 34.70 22.27
CA MET A 493 3.36 33.25 22.21
C MET A 493 4.69 32.48 22.04
N LEU A 494 5.75 33.14 21.54
CA LEU A 494 7.07 32.53 21.35
C LEU A 494 7.99 32.70 22.58
N ALA A 495 7.64 33.59 23.51
CA ALA A 495 8.41 33.87 24.72
C ALA A 495 8.05 32.91 25.86
#